data_5eb45ce00205d75c9e0003c611fe43d1
#
_entry.id   5eb45ce00205d75c9e0003c611fe43d1
#
_cell.length_a   1.000
_cell.length_b   1.000
_cell.length_c   1.000
_cell.angle_alpha   90.00
_cell.angle_beta   90.00
_cell.angle_gamma   90.00
#
_symmetry.space_group_name_H-M   'P 1'
#
loop_
_entity.id
_entity.type
_entity.pdbx_description
1 polymer ?
#
loop_
_entity_poly.entity_id
_entity_poly.type
_entity_poly.pdbx_seq_one_letter_code
_entity_poly.pdbx_strand_id
1 'polypeptide(L)'
;MTSVALVDDHELLRTGLVAIINSFEGFKVVMEANNGKQFTEKVKSKTPPDIVLLDITMPEMDGYETSIWIKNNLPQTKVLVLSMLENDTAIIRMLKNGARGYILKDSKPKVFKDALDSIRDSGYFINELVSNKLMHYINHEETYDGDAFTLNSLSENETTFLRWICTEKTYKEIADEMCLSPRTIDTYRDNLFKKLDVKTRVGLAIFAIKNGIVNI
;
A
#
# COMPACT_ATOMS: atom_id res chain seq x y z
N MET A 1 -11.06 -16.50 -19.37
CA MET A 1 -9.63 -16.24 -19.16
C MET A 1 -9.54 -15.03 -18.25
N THR A 2 -8.92 -15.17 -17.08
CA THR A 2 -8.82 -14.10 -16.07
C THR A 2 -7.74 -13.12 -16.47
N SER A 3 -8.11 -11.86 -16.59
CA SER A 3 -7.21 -10.76 -16.98
C SER A 3 -6.48 -10.23 -15.75
N VAL A 4 -5.15 -10.06 -15.87
CA VAL A 4 -4.29 -9.62 -14.79
C VAL A 4 -3.57 -8.33 -15.19
N ALA A 5 -3.53 -7.35 -14.31
CA ALA A 5 -2.61 -6.22 -14.41
C ALA A 5 -1.47 -6.36 -13.41
N LEU A 6 -0.27 -5.94 -13.81
CA LEU A 6 0.91 -5.84 -12.96
C LEU A 6 1.28 -4.37 -12.77
N VAL A 7 1.35 -3.93 -11.51
CA VAL A 7 1.72 -2.57 -11.13
C VAL A 7 2.88 -2.64 -10.15
N ASP A 8 4.09 -2.38 -10.63
CA ASP A 8 5.35 -2.52 -9.91
C ASP A 8 6.42 -1.67 -10.59
N ASP A 9 7.22 -0.91 -9.87
CA ASP A 9 8.26 -0.05 -10.44
C ASP A 9 9.55 -0.82 -10.78
N HIS A 10 9.71 -2.06 -10.29
CA HIS A 10 10.86 -2.92 -10.57
C HIS A 10 10.68 -3.65 -11.92
N GLU A 11 11.19 -3.07 -13.00
CA GLU A 11 11.02 -3.55 -14.38
C GLU A 11 11.43 -5.02 -14.58
N LEU A 12 12.59 -5.43 -14.03
CA LEU A 12 13.08 -6.80 -14.19
C LEU A 12 12.14 -7.81 -13.51
N LEU A 13 11.70 -7.52 -12.30
CA LEU A 13 10.76 -8.37 -11.57
C LEU A 13 9.42 -8.43 -12.30
N ARG A 14 8.90 -7.29 -12.73
CA ARG A 14 7.63 -7.21 -13.47
C ARG A 14 7.69 -8.06 -14.74
N THR A 15 8.76 -7.95 -15.53
CA THR A 15 8.96 -8.77 -16.74
C THR A 15 8.99 -10.28 -16.40
N GLY A 16 9.67 -10.68 -15.33
CA GLY A 16 9.69 -12.06 -14.86
C GLY A 16 8.30 -12.57 -14.45
N LEU A 17 7.55 -11.75 -13.70
CA LEU A 17 6.20 -12.09 -13.25
C LEU A 17 5.21 -12.19 -14.44
N VAL A 18 5.34 -11.33 -15.45
CA VAL A 18 4.55 -11.44 -16.70
C VAL A 18 4.75 -12.81 -17.34
N ALA A 19 5.99 -13.26 -17.49
CA ALA A 19 6.29 -14.57 -18.07
C ALA A 19 5.69 -15.71 -17.23
N ILE A 20 5.86 -15.65 -15.92
CA ILE A 20 5.33 -16.66 -14.97
C ILE A 20 3.80 -16.71 -15.04
N ILE A 21 3.12 -15.57 -14.94
CA ILE A 21 1.65 -15.53 -14.91
C ILE A 21 1.06 -15.98 -16.25
N ASN A 22 1.68 -15.58 -17.37
CA ASN A 22 1.23 -16.03 -18.69
C ASN A 22 1.49 -17.53 -18.94
N SER A 23 2.33 -18.19 -18.15
CA SER A 23 2.49 -19.64 -18.19
C SER A 23 1.39 -20.39 -17.43
N PHE A 24 0.61 -19.71 -16.61
CA PHE A 24 -0.48 -20.34 -15.86
C PHE A 24 -1.74 -20.43 -16.72
N GLU A 25 -2.29 -21.63 -16.82
CA GLU A 25 -3.54 -21.86 -17.54
C GLU A 25 -4.68 -21.03 -16.93
N GLY A 26 -5.45 -20.35 -17.78
CA GLY A 26 -6.59 -19.56 -17.38
C GLY A 26 -6.28 -18.09 -17.02
N PHE A 27 -5.01 -17.67 -17.01
CA PHE A 27 -4.59 -16.30 -16.70
C PHE A 27 -3.88 -15.64 -17.87
N LYS A 28 -4.01 -14.32 -17.97
CA LYS A 28 -3.26 -13.51 -18.95
C LYS A 28 -2.98 -12.12 -18.41
N VAL A 29 -1.73 -11.69 -18.48
CA VAL A 29 -1.37 -10.30 -18.22
C VAL A 29 -1.81 -9.44 -19.41
N VAL A 30 -2.67 -8.47 -19.14
CA VAL A 30 -3.26 -7.57 -20.15
C VAL A 30 -2.79 -6.13 -19.99
N MET A 31 -2.15 -5.81 -18.84
CA MET A 31 -1.70 -4.47 -18.56
C MET A 31 -0.49 -4.50 -17.61
N GLU A 32 0.46 -3.61 -17.86
CA GLU A 32 1.60 -3.34 -16.98
C GLU A 32 1.67 -1.84 -16.71
N ALA A 33 2.10 -1.47 -15.49
CA ALA A 33 2.34 -0.09 -15.09
C ALA A 33 3.50 -0.01 -14.10
N ASN A 34 4.24 1.11 -14.11
CA ASN A 34 5.37 1.35 -13.22
C ASN A 34 4.96 1.97 -11.87
N ASN A 35 3.73 2.49 -11.78
CA ASN A 35 3.17 3.09 -10.59
C ASN A 35 1.64 3.20 -10.71
N GLY A 36 0.99 3.61 -9.62
CA GLY A 36 -0.46 3.74 -9.58
C GLY A 36 -1.01 4.78 -10.55
N LYS A 37 -0.30 5.90 -10.76
CA LYS A 37 -0.73 6.95 -11.68
C LYS A 37 -0.79 6.43 -13.12
N GLN A 38 0.26 5.75 -13.57
CA GLN A 38 0.28 5.14 -14.90
C GLN A 38 -0.81 4.07 -15.05
N PHE A 39 -1.07 3.28 -14.00
CA PHE A 39 -2.17 2.32 -13.99
C PHE A 39 -3.53 3.01 -14.18
N THR A 40 -3.82 4.05 -13.40
CA THR A 40 -5.10 4.78 -13.47
C THR A 40 -5.32 5.45 -14.81
N GLU A 41 -4.26 5.93 -15.46
CA GLU A 41 -4.34 6.49 -16.82
C GLU A 41 -4.62 5.41 -17.86
N LYS A 42 -3.91 4.29 -17.80
CA LYS A 42 -4.06 3.18 -18.76
C LYS A 42 -5.43 2.51 -18.68
N VAL A 43 -5.98 2.34 -17.49
CA VAL A 43 -7.26 1.64 -17.31
C VAL A 43 -8.46 2.46 -17.82
N LYS A 44 -8.36 3.81 -17.87
CA LYS A 44 -9.42 4.67 -18.42
C LYS A 44 -9.73 4.38 -19.89
N SER A 45 -8.77 3.89 -20.65
CA SER A 45 -8.88 3.60 -22.09
C SER A 45 -9.01 2.10 -22.41
N LYS A 46 -9.07 1.24 -21.39
CA LYS A 46 -9.10 -0.22 -21.55
C LYS A 46 -10.16 -0.84 -20.67
N THR A 47 -10.51 -2.10 -20.95
CA THR A 47 -11.34 -2.90 -20.06
C THR A 47 -10.60 -3.09 -18.72
N PRO A 48 -11.24 -2.84 -17.56
CA PRO A 48 -10.64 -3.08 -16.26
C PRO A 48 -10.20 -4.55 -16.11
N PRO A 49 -9.03 -4.82 -15.52
CA PRO A 49 -8.59 -6.17 -15.27
C PRO A 49 -9.39 -6.82 -14.13
N ASP A 50 -9.49 -8.15 -14.15
CA ASP A 50 -10.15 -8.91 -13.08
C ASP A 50 -9.32 -8.85 -11.79
N ILE A 51 -7.97 -8.94 -11.92
CA ILE A 51 -7.03 -8.94 -10.80
C ILE A 51 -5.92 -7.94 -11.08
N VAL A 52 -5.53 -7.18 -10.05
CA VAL A 52 -4.33 -6.32 -10.05
C VAL A 52 -3.33 -6.89 -9.05
N LEU A 53 -2.16 -7.31 -9.54
CA LEU A 53 -0.99 -7.51 -8.69
C LEU A 53 -0.34 -6.15 -8.47
N LEU A 54 -0.30 -5.71 -7.21
CA LEU A 54 0.02 -4.35 -6.84
C LEU A 54 1.18 -4.31 -5.86
N ASP A 55 2.29 -3.69 -6.26
CA ASP A 55 3.36 -3.34 -5.32
C ASP A 55 2.91 -2.22 -4.38
N ILE A 56 3.45 -2.23 -3.16
CA ILE A 56 3.18 -1.19 -2.17
C ILE A 56 4.05 0.04 -2.42
N THR A 57 5.34 -0.18 -2.69
CA THR A 57 6.34 0.88 -2.76
C THR A 57 6.59 1.29 -4.19
N MET A 58 6.00 2.40 -4.61
CA MET A 58 6.16 2.93 -5.96
C MET A 58 6.20 4.46 -5.93
N PRO A 59 6.90 5.10 -6.90
CA PRO A 59 6.91 6.55 -7.03
C PRO A 59 5.56 7.11 -7.50
N GLU A 60 5.34 8.40 -7.30
CA GLU A 60 4.18 9.22 -7.72
C GLU A 60 2.86 8.83 -7.06
N MET A 61 2.42 7.61 -7.18
CA MET A 61 1.20 7.05 -6.58
C MET A 61 1.50 5.66 -6.08
N ASP A 62 1.58 5.50 -4.78
CA ASP A 62 1.94 4.25 -4.11
C ASP A 62 0.82 3.18 -4.14
N GLY A 63 1.11 1.99 -3.61
CA GLY A 63 0.15 0.89 -3.59
C GLY A 63 -1.04 1.15 -2.68
N TYR A 64 -0.87 1.93 -1.61
CA TYR A 64 -1.98 2.28 -0.71
C TYR A 64 -2.99 3.19 -1.41
N GLU A 65 -2.50 4.26 -2.04
CA GLU A 65 -3.30 5.20 -2.81
C GLU A 65 -3.99 4.50 -4.00
N THR A 66 -3.23 3.63 -4.69
CA THR A 66 -3.73 2.86 -5.83
C THR A 66 -4.84 1.90 -5.41
N SER A 67 -4.68 1.19 -4.28
CA SER A 67 -5.70 0.25 -3.77
C SER A 67 -6.99 0.97 -3.40
N ILE A 68 -6.90 2.13 -2.73
CA ILE A 68 -8.06 2.98 -2.42
C ILE A 68 -8.74 3.45 -3.71
N TRP A 69 -7.96 3.89 -4.70
CA TRP A 69 -8.51 4.32 -5.99
C TRP A 69 -9.24 3.18 -6.71
N ILE A 70 -8.65 1.96 -6.75
CA ILE A 70 -9.28 0.78 -7.33
C ILE A 70 -10.59 0.45 -6.61
N LYS A 71 -10.59 0.44 -5.28
CA LYS A 71 -11.77 0.18 -4.46
C LYS A 71 -12.93 1.11 -4.81
N ASN A 72 -12.64 2.39 -5.06
CA ASN A 72 -13.65 3.41 -5.31
C ASN A 72 -14.10 3.46 -6.78
N ASN A 73 -13.22 3.15 -7.74
CA ASN A 73 -13.48 3.34 -9.16
C ASN A 73 -13.68 2.02 -9.93
N LEU A 74 -13.13 0.91 -9.43
CA LEU A 74 -13.16 -0.42 -10.06
C LEU A 74 -13.58 -1.50 -9.04
N PRO A 75 -14.82 -1.45 -8.49
CA PRO A 75 -15.23 -2.31 -7.36
C PRO A 75 -15.23 -3.82 -7.68
N GLN A 76 -15.22 -4.20 -8.96
CA GLN A 76 -15.14 -5.60 -9.39
C GLN A 76 -13.69 -6.10 -9.52
N THR A 77 -12.72 -5.20 -9.64
CA THR A 77 -11.30 -5.54 -9.74
C THR A 77 -10.76 -5.94 -8.36
N LYS A 78 -10.14 -7.10 -8.28
CA LYS A 78 -9.59 -7.64 -7.04
C LYS A 78 -8.11 -7.29 -6.94
N VAL A 79 -7.67 -6.80 -5.78
CA VAL A 79 -6.26 -6.41 -5.55
C VAL A 79 -5.54 -7.53 -4.80
N LEU A 80 -4.46 -8.05 -5.38
CA LEU A 80 -3.49 -8.94 -4.76
C LEU A 80 -2.18 -8.18 -4.56
N VAL A 81 -1.82 -7.96 -3.31
CA VAL A 81 -0.63 -7.19 -2.96
C VAL A 81 0.63 -8.01 -3.16
N LEU A 82 1.64 -7.39 -3.76
CA LEU A 82 3.02 -7.89 -3.83
C LEU A 82 3.91 -6.99 -2.98
N SER A 83 4.75 -7.55 -2.12
CA SER A 83 5.66 -6.75 -1.31
C SER A 83 6.91 -7.52 -0.93
N MET A 84 8.01 -6.79 -0.71
CA MET A 84 9.19 -7.31 -0.01
C MET A 84 9.04 -7.23 1.52
N LEU A 85 7.99 -6.59 2.03
CA LEU A 85 7.80 -6.30 3.43
C LEU A 85 6.91 -7.35 4.10
N GLU A 86 7.39 -7.93 5.21
CA GLU A 86 6.59 -8.74 6.14
C GLU A 86 5.98 -7.89 7.28
N ASN A 87 5.87 -6.57 7.09
CA ASN A 87 5.42 -5.66 8.12
C ASN A 87 3.91 -5.82 8.38
N ASP A 88 3.56 -6.14 9.61
CA ASP A 88 2.19 -6.36 10.09
C ASP A 88 1.26 -5.19 9.75
N THR A 89 1.72 -3.98 9.98
CA THR A 89 0.96 -2.75 9.73
C THR A 89 0.65 -2.58 8.24
N ALA A 90 1.61 -2.90 7.37
CA ALA A 90 1.42 -2.81 5.92
C ALA A 90 0.36 -3.80 5.44
N ILE A 91 0.39 -5.05 5.93
CA ILE A 91 -0.59 -6.10 5.58
C ILE A 91 -2.00 -5.66 6.00
N ILE A 92 -2.18 -5.28 7.27
CA ILE A 92 -3.49 -4.87 7.79
C ILE A 92 -4.02 -3.63 7.06
N ARG A 93 -3.15 -2.64 6.81
CA ARG A 93 -3.53 -1.43 6.07
C ARG A 93 -3.99 -1.74 4.65
N MET A 94 -3.28 -2.61 3.93
CA MET A 94 -3.68 -2.99 2.57
C MET A 94 -5.02 -3.73 2.55
N LEU A 95 -5.26 -4.65 3.51
CA LEU A 95 -6.54 -5.34 3.63
C LEU A 95 -7.70 -4.37 3.93
N LYS A 96 -7.51 -3.39 4.81
CA LYS A 96 -8.49 -2.32 5.08
C LYS A 96 -8.78 -1.48 3.84
N ASN A 97 -7.76 -1.24 3.00
CA ASN A 97 -7.90 -0.52 1.73
C ASN A 97 -8.54 -1.34 0.61
N GLY A 98 -8.94 -2.59 0.88
CA GLY A 98 -9.69 -3.42 -0.04
C GLY A 98 -8.87 -4.49 -0.76
N ALA A 99 -7.62 -4.70 -0.38
CA ALA A 99 -6.84 -5.82 -0.90
C ALA A 99 -7.52 -7.15 -0.53
N ARG A 100 -7.44 -8.11 -1.45
CA ARG A 100 -8.04 -9.44 -1.33
C ARG A 100 -7.03 -10.53 -0.98
N GLY A 101 -5.75 -10.19 -0.96
CA GLY A 101 -4.67 -11.08 -0.59
C GLY A 101 -3.33 -10.36 -0.56
N TYR A 102 -2.33 -11.04 -0.03
CA TYR A 102 -0.98 -10.54 0.13
C TYR A 102 0.03 -11.63 -0.13
N ILE A 103 1.03 -11.37 -0.98
CA ILE A 103 2.12 -12.29 -1.32
C ILE A 103 3.45 -11.56 -1.20
N LEU A 104 4.47 -12.25 -0.71
CA LEU A 104 5.84 -11.75 -0.77
C LEU A 104 6.41 -11.89 -2.19
N LYS A 105 7.18 -10.92 -2.64
CA LYS A 105 7.79 -10.88 -3.98
C LYS A 105 8.78 -12.02 -4.24
N ASP A 106 9.37 -12.59 -3.19
CA ASP A 106 10.27 -13.74 -3.22
C ASP A 106 9.57 -15.10 -3.15
N SER A 107 8.24 -15.11 -3.14
CA SER A 107 7.44 -16.33 -3.10
C SER A 107 7.67 -17.20 -4.34
N LYS A 108 7.56 -18.51 -4.16
CA LYS A 108 7.68 -19.49 -5.27
C LYS A 108 6.54 -19.32 -6.28
N PRO A 109 6.77 -19.61 -7.59
CA PRO A 109 5.74 -19.51 -8.63
C PRO A 109 4.43 -20.23 -8.28
N LYS A 110 4.50 -21.36 -7.56
CA LYS A 110 3.33 -22.08 -7.10
C LYS A 110 2.42 -21.22 -6.19
N VAL A 111 3.00 -20.42 -5.30
CA VAL A 111 2.23 -19.54 -4.39
C VAL A 111 1.48 -18.49 -5.18
N PHE A 112 2.10 -17.93 -6.23
CA PHE A 112 1.43 -16.99 -7.14
C PHE A 112 0.24 -17.64 -7.84
N LYS A 113 0.41 -18.89 -8.33
CA LYS A 113 -0.69 -19.62 -8.97
C LYS A 113 -1.83 -19.88 -7.97
N ASP A 114 -1.52 -20.43 -6.80
CA ASP A 114 -2.51 -20.74 -5.75
C ASP A 114 -3.27 -19.48 -5.33
N ALA A 115 -2.60 -18.33 -5.23
CA ALA A 115 -3.22 -17.06 -4.89
C ALA A 115 -4.15 -16.53 -5.99
N LEU A 116 -3.71 -16.59 -7.25
CA LEU A 116 -4.52 -16.16 -8.39
C LEU A 116 -5.76 -17.06 -8.55
N ASP A 117 -5.62 -18.38 -8.41
CA ASP A 117 -6.74 -19.32 -8.43
C ASP A 117 -7.71 -19.02 -7.27
N SER A 118 -7.21 -18.84 -6.06
CA SER A 118 -8.02 -18.55 -4.87
C SER A 118 -8.79 -17.24 -5.03
N ILE A 119 -8.13 -16.16 -5.50
CA ILE A 119 -8.79 -14.88 -5.75
C ILE A 119 -9.83 -14.98 -6.87
N ARG A 120 -9.56 -15.74 -7.94
CA ARG A 120 -10.54 -15.97 -9.00
C ARG A 120 -11.78 -16.67 -8.46
N ASP A 121 -11.59 -17.77 -7.73
CA ASP A 121 -12.65 -18.72 -7.39
C ASP A 121 -13.40 -18.32 -6.12
N SER A 122 -12.70 -17.88 -5.05
CA SER A 122 -13.29 -17.52 -3.76
C SER A 122 -13.32 -16.02 -3.47
N GLY A 123 -12.57 -15.22 -4.23
CA GLY A 123 -12.50 -13.77 -4.06
C GLY A 123 -11.42 -13.31 -3.08
N TYR A 124 -10.73 -14.22 -2.37
CA TYR A 124 -9.70 -13.91 -1.38
C TYR A 124 -8.56 -14.92 -1.44
N PHE A 125 -7.39 -14.49 -1.01
CA PHE A 125 -6.24 -15.35 -0.72
C PHE A 125 -5.72 -15.06 0.68
N ILE A 126 -5.93 -16.01 1.58
CA ILE A 126 -5.49 -15.93 2.98
C ILE A 126 -4.47 -17.04 3.20
N ASN A 127 -3.20 -16.69 3.20
CA ASN A 127 -2.11 -17.59 3.56
C ASN A 127 -1.81 -17.51 5.06
N GLU A 128 -0.88 -18.32 5.53
CA GLU A 128 -0.48 -18.36 6.94
C GLU A 128 0.02 -16.99 7.44
N LEU A 129 0.77 -16.26 6.61
CA LEU A 129 1.23 -14.91 6.92
C LEU A 129 0.05 -13.97 7.22
N VAL A 130 -0.93 -13.92 6.32
CA VAL A 130 -2.12 -13.07 6.49
C VAL A 130 -2.97 -13.52 7.67
N SER A 131 -3.18 -14.84 7.83
CA SER A 131 -3.96 -15.41 8.94
C SER A 131 -3.34 -15.04 10.29
N ASN A 132 -2.04 -15.25 10.48
CA ASN A 132 -1.36 -14.95 11.73
C ASN A 132 -1.45 -13.46 12.07
N LYS A 133 -1.30 -12.57 11.08
CA LYS A 133 -1.40 -11.12 11.29
C LYS A 133 -2.83 -10.67 11.61
N LEU A 134 -3.83 -11.25 10.96
CA LEU A 134 -5.24 -10.99 11.27
C LEU A 134 -5.61 -11.48 12.68
N MET A 135 -5.19 -12.69 13.06
CA MET A 135 -5.44 -13.21 14.40
C MET A 135 -4.74 -12.39 15.47
N HIS A 136 -3.50 -11.98 15.22
CA HIS A 136 -2.78 -11.08 16.12
C HIS A 136 -3.49 -9.72 16.24
N TYR A 137 -3.94 -9.16 15.12
CA TYR A 137 -4.71 -7.92 15.10
C TYR A 137 -6.02 -8.04 15.91
N ILE A 138 -6.81 -9.11 15.69
CA ILE A 138 -8.09 -9.32 16.38
C ILE A 138 -7.89 -9.52 17.89
N ASN A 139 -6.85 -10.28 18.30
CA ASN A 139 -6.58 -10.59 19.71
C ASN A 139 -5.96 -9.42 20.48
N HIS A 140 -5.40 -8.43 19.80
CA HIS A 140 -4.72 -7.28 20.38
C HIS A 140 -5.36 -5.94 19.94
N GLU A 141 -6.67 -5.95 19.69
CA GLU A 141 -7.41 -4.75 19.27
C GLU A 141 -7.14 -3.53 20.17
N GLU A 142 -6.93 -3.75 21.49
CA GLU A 142 -6.59 -2.66 22.43
C GLU A 142 -5.18 -2.08 22.26
N THR A 143 -4.22 -2.83 21.69
CA THR A 143 -2.83 -2.39 21.51
C THR A 143 -2.52 -1.95 20.07
N TYR A 144 -3.24 -2.49 19.08
CA TYR A 144 -3.08 -2.09 17.67
C TYR A 144 -3.99 -0.91 17.29
N ASP A 145 -5.02 -0.61 18.07
CA ASP A 145 -5.86 0.58 17.88
C ASP A 145 -5.06 1.88 17.99
N GLY A 146 -3.92 1.88 18.69
CA GLY A 146 -2.99 3.02 18.69
C GLY A 146 -2.45 3.34 17.29
N ASP A 147 -1.83 2.39 16.60
CA ASP A 147 -1.09 2.68 15.37
C ASP A 147 -1.95 2.62 14.09
N ALA A 148 -2.79 1.59 13.93
CA ALA A 148 -3.63 1.46 12.72
C ALA A 148 -4.86 2.38 12.75
N PHE A 149 -5.45 2.63 13.92
CA PHE A 149 -6.50 3.64 14.09
C PHE A 149 -5.91 5.04 13.90
N THR A 150 -4.72 5.28 14.41
CA THR A 150 -4.02 6.56 14.30
C THR A 150 -3.66 6.87 12.84
N LEU A 151 -3.22 5.89 12.04
CA LEU A 151 -2.96 6.07 10.60
C LEU A 151 -4.22 6.42 9.81
N ASN A 152 -5.33 5.73 10.07
CA ASN A 152 -6.61 6.01 9.42
C ASN A 152 -7.25 7.33 9.90
N SER A 153 -6.83 7.85 11.05
CA SER A 153 -7.26 9.13 11.59
C SER A 153 -6.39 10.29 11.14
N LEU A 154 -5.24 10.02 10.48
CA LEU A 154 -4.41 11.07 9.90
C LEU A 154 -5.11 11.69 8.70
N SER A 155 -5.23 13.01 8.72
CA SER A 155 -5.66 13.76 7.55
C SER A 155 -4.60 13.71 6.46
N GLU A 156 -4.98 14.00 5.22
CA GLU A 156 -4.07 14.10 4.09
C GLU A 156 -2.91 15.09 4.35
N ASN A 157 -3.22 16.21 5.00
CA ASN A 157 -2.23 17.21 5.38
C ASN A 157 -1.28 16.70 6.48
N GLU A 158 -1.77 15.96 7.48
CA GLU A 158 -0.93 15.33 8.52
C GLU A 158 0.00 14.28 7.91
N THR A 159 -0.48 13.50 6.96
CA THR A 159 0.32 12.51 6.24
C THR A 159 1.40 13.19 5.40
N THR A 160 1.05 14.26 4.68
CA THR A 160 2.00 15.06 3.90
C THR A 160 3.05 15.70 4.80
N PHE A 161 2.65 16.24 5.94
CA PHE A 161 3.59 16.79 6.93
C PHE A 161 4.57 15.71 7.45
N LEU A 162 4.09 14.50 7.73
CA LEU A 162 4.95 13.38 8.16
C LEU A 162 5.96 12.97 7.07
N ARG A 163 5.60 13.04 5.79
CA ARG A 163 6.55 12.83 4.68
C ARG A 163 7.66 13.88 4.70
N TRP A 164 7.32 15.16 4.91
CA TRP A 164 8.31 16.23 5.00
C TRP A 164 9.18 16.16 6.26
N ILE A 165 8.65 15.65 7.39
CA ILE A 165 9.42 15.45 8.63
C ILE A 165 10.60 14.50 8.43
N CYS A 166 10.50 13.55 7.51
CA CYS A 166 11.55 12.58 7.18
C CYS A 166 12.67 13.15 6.28
N THR A 167 12.57 14.42 5.89
CA THR A 167 13.60 15.12 5.11
C THR A 167 14.49 15.99 6.01
N GLU A 168 15.54 16.60 5.47
CA GLU A 168 16.40 17.55 6.19
C GLU A 168 15.80 18.96 6.33
N LYS A 169 14.62 19.21 5.76
CA LYS A 169 13.97 20.52 5.77
C LYS A 169 13.60 20.97 7.19
N THR A 170 13.79 22.24 7.46
CA THR A 170 13.32 22.88 8.69
C THR A 170 11.79 23.04 8.68
N TYR A 171 11.16 23.23 9.82
CA TYR A 171 9.72 23.45 9.89
C TYR A 171 9.26 24.70 9.08
N LYS A 172 10.12 25.70 8.92
CA LYS A 172 9.83 26.86 8.09
C LYS A 172 9.80 26.51 6.61
N GLU A 173 10.78 25.75 6.14
CA GLU A 173 10.80 25.26 4.77
C GLU A 173 9.65 24.28 4.47
N ILE A 174 9.27 23.46 5.46
CA ILE A 174 8.08 22.60 5.34
C ILE A 174 6.80 23.46 5.22
N ALA A 175 6.71 24.57 5.94
CA ALA A 175 5.59 25.50 5.84
C ALA A 175 5.49 26.08 4.41
N ASP A 176 6.62 26.47 3.84
CA ASP A 176 6.69 26.99 2.48
C ASP A 176 6.27 25.93 1.45
N GLU A 177 6.76 24.68 1.58
CA GLU A 177 6.41 23.56 0.67
C GLU A 177 4.93 23.15 0.74
N MET A 178 4.35 23.24 1.92
CA MET A 178 2.93 22.93 2.11
C MET A 178 2.01 24.13 1.86
N CYS A 179 2.57 25.28 1.47
CA CYS A 179 1.84 26.55 1.30
C CYS A 179 1.03 26.93 2.56
N LEU A 180 1.60 26.71 3.74
CA LEU A 180 0.98 26.96 5.04
C LEU A 180 1.80 27.99 5.87
N SER A 181 1.17 28.55 6.90
CA SER A 181 1.91 29.39 7.85
C SER A 181 2.79 28.55 8.78
N PRO A 182 3.94 29.06 9.25
CA PRO A 182 4.77 28.36 10.25
C PRO A 182 3.97 27.99 11.51
N ARG A 183 3.02 28.81 11.93
CA ARG A 183 2.13 28.55 13.06
C ARG A 183 1.22 27.34 12.82
N THR A 184 0.78 27.16 11.58
CA THR A 184 -0.03 25.97 11.20
C THR A 184 0.80 24.71 11.28
N ILE A 185 2.05 24.75 10.86
CA ILE A 185 3.01 23.64 10.95
C ILE A 185 3.32 23.28 12.41
N ASP A 186 3.51 24.29 13.28
CA ASP A 186 3.65 24.04 14.73
C ASP A 186 2.41 23.36 15.32
N THR A 187 1.22 23.76 14.88
CA THR A 187 -0.04 23.10 15.28
C THR A 187 -0.10 21.66 14.82
N TYR A 188 0.28 21.33 13.58
CA TYR A 188 0.37 19.95 13.10
C TYR A 188 1.36 19.13 13.92
N ARG A 189 2.56 19.66 14.18
CA ARG A 189 3.56 19.01 15.01
C ARG A 189 3.01 18.66 16.40
N ASP A 190 2.43 19.64 17.09
CA ASP A 190 1.96 19.49 18.47
C ASP A 190 0.76 18.55 18.57
N ASN A 191 -0.12 18.56 17.55
CA ASN A 191 -1.23 17.62 17.44
C ASN A 191 -0.73 16.20 17.20
N LEU A 192 0.24 16.02 16.29
CA LEU A 192 0.81 14.74 15.99
C LEU A 192 1.63 14.18 17.15
N PHE A 193 2.35 15.02 17.92
CA PHE A 193 3.01 14.58 19.14
C PHE A 193 2.03 13.96 20.14
N LYS A 194 0.86 14.57 20.31
CA LYS A 194 -0.20 14.04 21.19
C LYS A 194 -0.88 12.80 20.59
N LYS A 195 -1.21 12.86 19.30
CA LYS A 195 -1.97 11.84 18.59
C LYS A 195 -1.19 10.53 18.42
N LEU A 196 0.14 10.62 18.25
CA LEU A 196 1.04 9.48 18.03
C LEU A 196 1.84 9.09 19.28
N ASP A 197 1.59 9.74 20.41
CA ASP A 197 2.35 9.59 21.68
C ASP A 197 3.88 9.65 21.49
N VAL A 198 4.34 10.60 20.68
CA VAL A 198 5.77 10.87 20.44
C VAL A 198 6.12 12.28 20.89
N LYS A 199 7.40 12.52 21.25
CA LYS A 199 7.85 13.78 21.85
C LYS A 199 8.88 14.53 20.99
N THR A 200 9.33 13.94 19.89
CA THR A 200 10.43 14.51 19.10
C THR A 200 10.17 14.36 17.60
N ARG A 201 10.83 15.22 16.80
CA ARG A 201 10.84 15.08 15.33
C ARG A 201 11.31 13.69 14.89
N VAL A 202 12.35 13.16 15.56
CA VAL A 202 12.88 11.81 15.29
C VAL A 202 11.81 10.76 15.57
N GLY A 203 11.02 10.92 16.64
CA GLY A 203 9.89 10.04 16.93
C GLY A 203 8.83 10.04 15.83
N LEU A 204 8.49 11.21 15.28
CA LEU A 204 7.58 11.33 14.13
C LEU A 204 8.16 10.67 12.87
N ALA A 205 9.46 10.86 12.60
CA ALA A 205 10.12 10.25 11.45
C ALA A 205 10.15 8.71 11.58
N ILE A 206 10.53 8.19 12.74
CA ILE A 206 10.51 6.74 13.01
C ILE A 206 9.08 6.18 12.86
N PHE A 207 8.07 6.90 13.35
CA PHE A 207 6.67 6.51 13.17
C PHE A 207 6.30 6.45 11.68
N ALA A 208 6.65 7.49 10.91
CA ALA A 208 6.35 7.55 9.48
C ALA A 208 7.00 6.41 8.68
N ILE A 209 8.26 6.07 9.01
CA ILE A 209 8.99 4.97 8.38
C ILE A 209 8.38 3.61 8.76
N LYS A 210 8.19 3.36 10.07
CA LYS A 210 7.61 2.10 10.57
C LYS A 210 6.23 1.80 9.99
N ASN A 211 5.46 2.84 9.71
CA ASN A 211 4.10 2.71 9.21
C ASN A 211 3.99 2.88 7.69
N GLY A 212 5.11 2.87 6.95
CA GLY A 212 5.12 2.92 5.49
C GLY A 212 4.58 4.23 4.90
N ILE A 213 4.60 5.34 5.67
CA ILE A 213 4.28 6.69 5.14
C ILE A 213 5.44 7.19 4.28
N VAL A 214 6.67 6.80 4.64
CA VAL A 214 7.90 7.08 3.91
C VAL A 214 8.73 5.80 3.87
N ASN A 215 9.27 5.48 2.68
CA ASN A 215 10.23 4.41 2.49
C ASN A 215 11.64 5.04 2.36
N ILE A 216 12.62 4.43 3.01
CA ILE A 216 14.03 4.81 2.93
C ILE A 216 14.75 3.82 2.02
#